data_f4a2f746087e12485e066c4fc078bd49
#
_entry.id   f4a2f746087e12485e066c4fc078bd49
#
_cell.length_a   1.000
_cell.length_b   1.000
_cell.length_c   1.000
_cell.angle_alpha   90.00
_cell.angle_beta   90.00
_cell.angle_gamma   90.00
#
_symmetry.space_group_name_H-M   'P 1'
#
loop_
_entity.id
_entity.type
_entity.pdbx_description
1 polymer ?
#
loop_
_entity_poly.entity_id
_entity_poly.type
_entity_poly.pdbx_seq_one_letter_code
_entity_poly.pdbx_strand_id
1 'polypeptide(L)'
;MRWLASIVLCSALSISSLFAESAMKPRDGGARIRPQDARSTQLLRDGTARSDTFRALVERLEASNVFVYVSVSPLIKSSLAGQLNWMTQAGRYRYLRATLNASLGTDQQIATLGHELQHAVEVLDDERVVCEKSLVALYRRIGEPSRAANSGWETLAAQEAGYQVRRELGQSAGVAMAAQLFSFDHL
;
A
#
# COMPACT_ATOMS: atom_id res chain seq x y z
N MET A 1 12.83 -79.41 -31.27
CA MET A 1 13.24 -78.74 -30.04
C MET A 1 12.94 -77.24 -30.21
N ARG A 2 11.84 -76.77 -29.65
CA ARG A 2 11.35 -75.35 -29.84
C ARG A 2 11.41 -74.66 -28.46
N TRP A 3 12.27 -73.69 -28.32
CA TRP A 3 12.37 -72.86 -27.12
C TRP A 3 11.45 -71.63 -27.32
N LEU A 4 10.44 -71.54 -26.47
CA LEU A 4 9.57 -70.36 -26.36
C LEU A 4 10.18 -69.42 -25.37
N ALA A 5 10.61 -68.27 -25.84
CA ALA A 5 11.05 -67.16 -24.98
C ALA A 5 9.83 -66.33 -24.59
N SER A 6 9.46 -66.35 -23.32
CA SER A 6 8.46 -65.45 -22.72
C SER A 6 9.04 -64.10 -22.49
N ILE A 7 8.52 -63.11 -23.22
CA ILE A 7 8.84 -61.69 -22.98
C ILE A 7 7.88 -61.16 -21.90
N VAL A 8 8.41 -60.88 -20.70
CA VAL A 8 7.68 -60.17 -19.65
C VAL A 8 7.77 -58.68 -19.94
N LEU A 9 6.65 -58.08 -20.32
CA LEU A 9 6.53 -56.66 -20.55
C LEU A 9 6.29 -55.96 -19.20
N CYS A 10 7.34 -55.34 -18.64
CA CYS A 10 7.25 -54.56 -17.41
C CYS A 10 6.77 -53.16 -17.77
N SER A 11 5.47 -52.90 -17.59
CA SER A 11 4.91 -51.54 -17.75
C SER A 11 5.26 -50.69 -16.55
N ALA A 12 6.27 -49.86 -16.69
CA ALA A 12 6.61 -48.82 -15.71
C ALA A 12 5.62 -47.66 -15.81
N LEU A 13 4.66 -47.61 -14.92
CA LEU A 13 3.81 -46.45 -14.70
C LEU A 13 4.64 -45.32 -14.07
N SER A 14 5.11 -44.41 -14.90
CA SER A 14 5.72 -43.16 -14.44
C SER A 14 4.65 -42.22 -13.90
N ILE A 15 4.48 -42.20 -12.60
CA ILE A 15 3.70 -41.19 -11.90
C ILE A 15 4.55 -39.91 -11.87
N SER A 16 4.34 -39.06 -12.87
CA SER A 16 4.88 -37.69 -12.84
C SER A 16 4.11 -36.91 -11.79
N SER A 17 4.68 -36.80 -10.61
CA SER A 17 4.23 -35.88 -9.57
C SER A 17 4.42 -34.46 -10.07
N LEU A 18 3.35 -33.83 -10.54
CA LEU A 18 3.26 -32.40 -10.74
C LEU A 18 3.27 -31.72 -9.34
N PHE A 19 4.45 -31.64 -8.73
CA PHE A 19 4.68 -30.62 -7.72
C PHE A 19 4.71 -29.29 -8.46
N ALA A 20 3.56 -28.58 -8.45
CA ALA A 20 3.54 -27.15 -8.70
C ALA A 20 4.42 -26.52 -7.61
N GLU A 21 5.69 -26.34 -7.94
CA GLU A 21 6.63 -25.51 -7.20
C GLU A 21 6.10 -24.09 -7.35
N SER A 22 5.23 -23.70 -6.41
CA SER A 22 4.97 -22.30 -6.15
C SER A 22 6.32 -21.69 -5.81
N ALA A 23 6.97 -21.14 -6.82
CA ALA A 23 8.19 -20.38 -6.65
C ALA A 23 7.88 -19.26 -5.66
N MET A 24 8.16 -19.52 -4.40
CA MET A 24 8.10 -18.55 -3.32
C MET A 24 9.14 -17.49 -3.66
N LYS A 25 8.64 -16.42 -4.34
CA LYS A 25 9.44 -15.23 -4.66
C LYS A 25 10.19 -14.84 -3.42
N PRO A 26 11.53 -14.70 -3.44
CA PRO A 26 12.30 -14.32 -2.28
C PRO A 26 11.66 -13.07 -1.69
N ARG A 27 11.16 -13.14 -0.45
CA ARG A 27 10.77 -11.97 0.32
C ARG A 27 12.07 -11.25 0.65
N ASP A 28 12.45 -10.31 -0.22
CA ASP A 28 13.49 -9.35 0.10
C ASP A 28 13.06 -8.66 1.40
N GLY A 29 13.81 -8.94 2.47
CA GLY A 29 13.42 -8.72 3.86
C GLY A 29 12.93 -7.33 4.19
N GLY A 30 11.75 -7.26 4.78
CA GLY A 30 11.18 -6.12 5.47
C GLY A 30 9.97 -5.48 4.78
N ALA A 31 9.09 -4.92 5.59
CA ALA A 31 7.89 -4.21 5.15
C ALA A 31 8.25 -3.06 4.20
N ARG A 32 7.43 -2.87 3.16
CA ARG A 32 7.60 -1.78 2.19
C ARG A 32 7.09 -0.45 2.75
N ILE A 33 6.05 -0.50 3.56
CA ILE A 33 5.60 0.69 4.28
C ILE A 33 6.26 0.72 5.66
N ARG A 34 7.02 1.76 5.93
CA ARG A 34 7.92 1.88 7.08
C ARG A 34 7.56 3.07 7.94
N PRO A 35 6.69 2.91 8.95
CA PRO A 35 6.43 3.97 9.91
C PRO A 35 7.70 4.32 10.69
N GLN A 36 7.95 5.62 10.90
CA GLN A 36 9.16 6.14 11.51
C GLN A 36 8.98 6.54 12.98
N ASP A 37 7.73 6.57 13.44
CA ASP A 37 7.35 6.97 14.81
C ASP A 37 6.14 6.15 15.29
N ALA A 38 5.86 6.22 16.59
CA ALA A 38 4.74 5.49 17.21
C ALA A 38 3.39 5.93 16.63
N ARG A 39 3.25 7.22 16.28
CA ARG A 39 2.01 7.75 15.71
C ARG A 39 1.75 7.18 14.33
N SER A 40 2.72 7.23 13.44
CA SER A 40 2.59 6.65 12.08
C SER A 40 2.37 5.12 12.12
N THR A 41 2.96 4.41 13.09
CA THR A 41 2.68 2.99 13.34
C THR A 41 1.21 2.76 13.70
N GLN A 42 0.66 3.59 14.58
CA GLN A 42 -0.75 3.50 14.98
C GLN A 42 -1.69 3.80 13.80
N LEU A 43 -1.41 4.86 13.03
CA LEU A 43 -2.21 5.24 11.86
C LEU A 43 -2.26 4.13 10.81
N LEU A 44 -1.12 3.48 10.53
CA LEU A 44 -1.03 2.37 9.58
C LEU A 44 -1.89 1.19 10.03
N ARG A 45 -1.80 0.81 11.32
CA ARG A 45 -2.59 -0.28 11.91
C ARG A 45 -4.08 0.02 11.85
N ASP A 46 -4.49 1.21 12.31
CA ASP A 46 -5.91 1.60 12.40
C ASP A 46 -6.51 1.74 11.00
N GLY A 47 -5.77 2.32 10.06
CA GLY A 47 -6.20 2.43 8.65
C GLY A 47 -6.42 1.06 8.02
N THR A 48 -5.46 0.14 8.18
CA THR A 48 -5.56 -1.23 7.66
C THR A 48 -6.72 -2.01 8.28
N ALA A 49 -7.02 -1.79 9.57
CA ALA A 49 -8.11 -2.47 10.26
C ALA A 49 -9.50 -1.92 9.88
N ARG A 50 -9.63 -0.61 9.63
CA ARG A 50 -10.90 0.10 9.55
C ARG A 50 -11.32 0.53 8.13
N SER A 51 -10.44 0.38 7.14
CA SER A 51 -10.69 0.79 5.76
C SER A 51 -10.21 -0.27 4.78
N ASP A 52 -11.11 -0.79 3.95
CA ASP A 52 -10.78 -1.75 2.90
C ASP A 52 -9.93 -1.12 1.79
N THR A 53 -10.26 0.14 1.42
CA THR A 53 -9.46 0.91 0.47
C THR A 53 -8.02 1.09 0.97
N PHE A 54 -7.84 1.48 2.24
CA PHE A 54 -6.52 1.64 2.82
C PHE A 54 -5.73 0.33 2.84
N ARG A 55 -6.38 -0.77 3.21
CA ARG A 55 -5.78 -2.12 3.23
C ARG A 55 -5.31 -2.54 1.84
N ALA A 56 -6.13 -2.34 0.82
CA ALA A 56 -5.78 -2.67 -0.56
C ALA A 56 -4.54 -1.90 -1.06
N LEU A 57 -4.41 -0.60 -0.71
CA LEU A 57 -3.22 0.19 -1.02
C LEU A 57 -1.97 -0.37 -0.32
N VAL A 58 -2.09 -0.72 0.97
CA VAL A 58 -1.00 -1.34 1.74
C VAL A 58 -0.57 -2.65 1.09
N GLU A 59 -1.48 -3.58 0.81
CA GLU A 59 -1.20 -4.86 0.20
C GLU A 59 -0.49 -4.72 -1.16
N ARG A 60 -0.96 -3.78 -1.97
CA ARG A 60 -0.36 -3.50 -3.28
C ARG A 60 1.07 -3.00 -3.17
N LEU A 61 1.35 -2.09 -2.24
CA LEU A 61 2.69 -1.57 -2.01
C LEU A 61 3.61 -2.61 -1.37
N GLU A 62 3.12 -3.42 -0.43
CA GLU A 62 3.91 -4.50 0.19
C GLU A 62 4.36 -5.56 -0.83
N ALA A 63 3.62 -5.77 -1.91
CA ALA A 63 3.99 -6.66 -3.02
C ALA A 63 4.92 -6.01 -4.07
N SER A 64 5.41 -4.77 -3.84
CA SER A 64 6.06 -3.94 -4.84
C SER A 64 7.56 -3.74 -4.64
N ASN A 65 8.18 -2.92 -5.51
CA ASN A 65 9.53 -2.41 -5.38
C ASN A 65 9.59 -0.96 -4.87
N VAL A 66 8.50 -0.44 -4.33
CA VAL A 66 8.41 0.91 -3.76
C VAL A 66 8.42 0.82 -2.23
N PHE A 67 9.33 1.55 -1.60
CA PHE A 67 9.37 1.73 -0.15
C PHE A 67 8.80 3.10 0.21
N VAL A 68 7.91 3.15 1.20
CA VAL A 68 7.31 4.37 1.69
C VAL A 68 7.63 4.54 3.18
N TYR A 69 8.46 5.52 3.51
CA TYR A 69 8.69 5.93 4.89
C TYR A 69 7.58 6.89 5.32
N VAL A 70 6.91 6.59 6.43
CA VAL A 70 5.77 7.37 6.92
C VAL A 70 6.14 8.04 8.23
N SER A 71 5.94 9.36 8.33
CA SER A 71 6.17 10.14 9.54
C SER A 71 5.07 11.16 9.77
N VAL A 72 4.87 11.53 11.05
CA VAL A 72 3.99 12.64 11.44
C VAL A 72 4.86 13.79 11.92
N SER A 73 4.65 14.98 11.37
CA SER A 73 5.49 16.14 11.66
C SER A 73 4.68 17.41 11.91
N PRO A 74 5.01 18.19 12.95
CA PRO A 74 4.46 19.53 13.15
C PRO A 74 5.09 20.58 12.22
N LEU A 75 6.18 20.21 11.51
CA LEU A 75 6.94 21.15 10.67
C LEU A 75 6.44 21.22 9.22
N ILE A 76 5.45 20.43 8.85
CA ILE A 76 4.81 20.56 7.55
C ILE A 76 4.03 21.87 7.49
N LYS A 77 3.98 22.52 6.32
CA LYS A 77 3.21 23.76 6.14
C LYS A 77 1.78 23.55 6.59
N SER A 78 1.22 24.50 7.33
CA SER A 78 -0.15 24.39 7.88
C SER A 78 -1.25 24.25 6.82
N SER A 79 -0.97 24.70 5.57
CA SER A 79 -1.88 24.52 4.43
C SER A 79 -1.90 23.12 3.84
N LEU A 80 -0.96 22.24 4.24
CA LEU A 80 -0.85 20.86 3.73
C LEU A 80 -1.33 19.87 4.77
N ALA A 81 -2.18 18.94 4.35
CA ALA A 81 -2.57 17.80 5.18
C ALA A 81 -1.46 16.73 5.21
N GLY A 82 -0.83 16.48 4.06
CA GLY A 82 0.28 15.56 3.85
C GLY A 82 1.10 15.96 2.62
N GLN A 83 2.14 15.20 2.37
CA GLN A 83 2.94 15.28 1.15
C GLN A 83 3.72 14.00 0.91
N LEU A 84 3.84 13.59 -0.35
CA LEU A 84 4.74 12.53 -0.80
C LEU A 84 5.97 13.14 -1.48
N ASN A 85 7.15 12.73 -1.05
CA ASN A 85 8.42 13.21 -1.60
C ASN A 85 9.27 12.04 -2.11
N TRP A 86 9.99 12.29 -3.19
CA TRP A 86 11.04 11.41 -3.66
C TRP A 86 12.22 11.46 -2.70
N MET A 87 12.77 10.29 -2.36
CA MET A 87 14.02 10.21 -1.59
C MET A 87 15.20 9.79 -2.48
N THR A 88 15.13 8.58 -3.03
CA THR A 88 16.19 8.01 -3.85
C THR A 88 15.73 6.76 -4.58
N GLN A 89 16.62 6.24 -5.44
CA GLN A 89 16.52 4.90 -6.01
C GLN A 89 17.81 4.13 -5.71
N ALA A 90 17.66 2.86 -5.34
CA ALA A 90 18.77 1.94 -5.16
C ALA A 90 18.47 0.62 -5.88
N GLY A 91 19.23 0.34 -6.94
CA GLY A 91 18.93 -0.77 -7.84
C GLY A 91 17.51 -0.64 -8.42
N ARG A 92 16.70 -1.68 -8.26
CA ARG A 92 15.29 -1.67 -8.70
C ARG A 92 14.32 -1.00 -7.72
N TYR A 93 14.79 -0.65 -6.52
CA TYR A 93 13.93 -0.14 -5.45
C TYR A 93 13.84 1.38 -5.46
N ARG A 94 12.64 1.90 -5.30
CA ARG A 94 12.31 3.32 -5.23
C ARG A 94 11.89 3.67 -3.81
N TYR A 95 12.40 4.75 -3.28
CA TYR A 95 12.20 5.17 -1.90
C TYR A 95 11.48 6.52 -1.86
N LEU A 96 10.34 6.53 -1.20
CA LEU A 96 9.48 7.69 -1.03
C LEU A 96 9.31 8.00 0.45
N ARG A 97 8.91 9.22 0.76
CA ARG A 97 8.54 9.64 2.11
C ARG A 97 7.17 10.31 2.10
N ALA A 98 6.23 9.75 2.85
CA ALA A 98 4.96 10.38 3.18
C ALA A 98 5.08 11.08 4.53
N THR A 99 4.83 12.39 4.56
CA THR A 99 4.84 13.18 5.79
C THR A 99 3.45 13.72 6.03
N LEU A 100 2.90 13.50 7.23
CA LEU A 100 1.55 13.91 7.62
C LEU A 100 1.61 15.07 8.60
N ASN A 101 0.62 15.95 8.53
CA ASN A 101 0.51 17.08 9.44
C ASN A 101 0.05 16.61 10.83
N ALA A 102 0.83 16.92 11.85
CA ALA A 102 0.56 16.56 13.24
C ALA A 102 -0.68 17.26 13.84
N SER A 103 -1.12 18.37 13.27
CA SER A 103 -2.29 19.12 13.77
C SER A 103 -3.64 18.48 13.40
N LEU A 104 -3.64 17.50 12.49
CA LEU A 104 -4.86 16.83 12.06
C LEU A 104 -5.33 15.77 13.08
N GLY A 105 -6.64 15.58 13.17
CA GLY A 105 -7.22 14.48 13.93
C GLY A 105 -6.89 13.11 13.32
N THR A 106 -7.02 12.04 14.11
CA THR A 106 -6.62 10.67 13.73
C THR A 106 -7.21 10.22 12.40
N ASP A 107 -8.52 10.31 12.22
CA ASP A 107 -9.18 9.85 11.00
C ASP A 107 -8.80 10.70 9.78
N GLN A 108 -8.52 11.99 9.98
CA GLN A 108 -7.98 12.85 8.93
C GLN A 108 -6.57 12.44 8.54
N GLN A 109 -5.69 12.11 9.51
CA GLN A 109 -4.35 11.62 9.23
C GLN A 109 -4.38 10.28 8.48
N ILE A 110 -5.28 9.35 8.86
CA ILE A 110 -5.44 8.07 8.15
C ILE A 110 -5.93 8.32 6.71
N ALA A 111 -6.92 9.16 6.52
CA ALA A 111 -7.43 9.49 5.18
C ALA A 111 -6.35 10.17 4.31
N THR A 112 -5.57 11.09 4.90
CA THR A 112 -4.43 11.72 4.23
C THR A 112 -3.35 10.68 3.90
N LEU A 113 -3.03 9.74 4.82
CA LEU A 113 -2.09 8.68 4.52
C LEU A 113 -2.58 7.80 3.36
N GLY A 114 -3.86 7.46 3.29
CA GLY A 114 -4.44 6.75 2.16
C GLY A 114 -4.24 7.50 0.82
N HIS A 115 -4.43 8.82 0.83
CA HIS A 115 -4.15 9.69 -0.32
C HIS A 115 -2.66 9.61 -0.73
N GLU A 116 -1.72 9.74 0.21
CA GLU A 116 -0.28 9.67 -0.07
C GLU A 116 0.17 8.27 -0.52
N LEU A 117 -0.46 7.20 0.01
CA LEU A 117 -0.21 5.83 -0.46
C LEU A 117 -0.70 5.62 -1.89
N GLN A 118 -1.81 6.25 -2.30
CA GLN A 118 -2.25 6.20 -3.70
C GLN A 118 -1.24 6.90 -4.62
N HIS A 119 -0.67 8.02 -4.22
CA HIS A 119 0.43 8.63 -4.96
C HIS A 119 1.65 7.70 -5.08
N ALA A 120 1.97 6.93 -4.04
CA ALA A 120 3.02 5.91 -4.10
C ALA A 120 2.68 4.75 -5.06
N VAL A 121 1.39 4.39 -5.16
CA VAL A 121 0.89 3.42 -6.16
C VAL A 121 1.02 3.97 -7.58
N GLU A 122 0.75 5.25 -7.82
CA GLU A 122 0.96 5.89 -9.13
C GLU A 122 2.43 5.85 -9.55
N VAL A 123 3.36 6.02 -8.59
CA VAL A 123 4.79 5.82 -8.82
C VAL A 123 5.10 4.36 -9.12
N LEU A 124 4.46 3.40 -8.43
CA LEU A 124 4.63 1.97 -8.70
C LEU A 124 4.23 1.63 -10.14
N ASP A 125 3.12 2.19 -10.64
CA ASP A 125 2.55 1.90 -11.94
C ASP A 125 3.34 2.51 -13.12
N ASP A 126 4.24 3.45 -12.85
CA ASP A 126 5.12 4.03 -13.87
C ASP A 126 6.60 3.73 -13.59
N GLU A 127 7.13 2.72 -14.26
CA GLU A 127 8.53 2.31 -14.11
C GLU A 127 9.54 3.39 -14.56
N ARG A 128 9.10 4.41 -15.31
CA ARG A 128 9.94 5.54 -15.73
C ARG A 128 10.26 6.50 -14.59
N VAL A 129 9.56 6.38 -13.46
CA VAL A 129 9.85 7.20 -12.27
C VAL A 129 11.07 6.65 -11.54
N VAL A 130 12.21 7.26 -11.81
CA VAL A 130 13.54 6.85 -11.32
C VAL A 130 14.29 7.96 -10.59
N CYS A 131 13.72 9.18 -10.55
CA CYS A 131 14.26 10.33 -9.85
C CYS A 131 13.16 11.38 -9.64
N GLU A 132 13.45 12.42 -8.85
CA GLU A 132 12.50 13.52 -8.59
C GLU A 132 11.98 14.18 -9.88
N LYS A 133 12.87 14.41 -10.87
CA LYS A 133 12.47 15.00 -12.16
C LYS A 133 11.45 14.13 -12.89
N SER A 134 11.62 12.80 -12.88
CA SER A 134 10.65 11.89 -13.52
C SER A 134 9.36 11.76 -12.70
N LEU A 135 9.39 11.92 -11.38
CA LEU A 135 8.21 12.03 -10.53
C LEU A 135 7.38 13.28 -10.92
N VAL A 136 8.02 14.44 -11.04
CA VAL A 136 7.36 15.67 -11.52
C VAL A 136 6.79 15.48 -12.93
N ALA A 137 7.50 14.79 -13.83
CA ALA A 137 7.02 14.49 -15.16
C ALA A 137 5.81 13.56 -15.18
N LEU A 138 5.75 12.58 -14.26
CA LEU A 138 4.57 11.74 -14.03
C LEU A 138 3.37 12.62 -13.67
N TYR A 139 3.49 13.43 -12.62
CA TYR A 139 2.36 14.23 -12.12
C TYR A 139 1.91 15.32 -13.08
N ARG A 140 2.80 15.89 -13.88
CA ARG A 140 2.40 16.80 -14.99
C ARG A 140 1.52 16.11 -16.04
N ARG A 141 1.63 14.81 -16.17
CA ARG A 141 0.85 14.02 -17.15
C ARG A 141 -0.50 13.55 -16.60
N ILE A 142 -0.56 13.13 -15.32
CA ILE A 142 -1.74 12.48 -14.73
C ILE A 142 -2.48 13.35 -13.71
N GLY A 143 -1.90 14.48 -13.28
CA GLY A 143 -2.42 15.31 -12.21
C GLY A 143 -2.57 16.78 -12.64
N GLU A 144 -3.09 17.55 -11.71
CA GLU A 144 -3.25 19.00 -11.83
C GLU A 144 -2.45 19.72 -10.72
N PRO A 145 -2.04 20.98 -10.92
CA PRO A 145 -1.38 21.74 -9.88
C PRO A 145 -2.25 21.82 -8.61
N SER A 146 -1.66 21.49 -7.47
CA SER A 146 -2.37 21.57 -6.18
C SER A 146 -2.68 23.02 -5.82
N ARG A 147 -3.92 23.28 -5.41
CA ARG A 147 -4.32 24.61 -4.91
C ARG A 147 -3.81 24.89 -3.50
N ALA A 148 -3.50 23.84 -2.73
CA ALA A 148 -3.01 23.93 -1.35
C ALA A 148 -1.48 24.10 -1.25
N ALA A 149 -0.75 23.68 -2.30
CA ALA A 149 0.71 23.72 -2.34
C ALA A 149 1.19 24.59 -3.51
N ASN A 150 2.15 25.49 -3.26
CA ASN A 150 2.72 26.35 -4.30
C ASN A 150 3.47 25.58 -5.41
N SER A 151 3.76 24.28 -5.20
CA SER A 151 4.52 23.43 -6.11
C SER A 151 4.11 21.97 -6.07
N GLY A 152 2.95 21.65 -5.49
CA GLY A 152 2.42 20.29 -5.41
C GLY A 152 1.55 19.92 -6.61
N TRP A 153 1.26 18.64 -6.73
CA TRP A 153 0.36 18.06 -7.73
C TRP A 153 -0.68 17.20 -7.04
N GLU A 154 -1.87 17.21 -7.57
CA GLU A 154 -2.99 16.38 -7.11
C GLU A 154 -3.47 15.52 -8.27
N THR A 155 -3.84 14.27 -7.97
CA THR A 155 -4.49 13.38 -8.93
C THR A 155 -5.90 13.05 -8.48
N LEU A 156 -6.79 12.81 -9.42
CA LEU A 156 -8.14 12.38 -9.11
C LEU A 156 -8.15 11.08 -8.32
N ALA A 157 -7.25 10.13 -8.66
CA ALA A 157 -7.15 8.85 -7.98
C ALA A 157 -6.72 9.01 -6.52
N ALA A 158 -5.78 9.91 -6.20
CA ALA A 158 -5.37 10.16 -4.83
C ALA A 158 -6.46 10.85 -4.02
N GLN A 159 -7.15 11.82 -4.60
CA GLN A 159 -8.30 12.47 -3.98
C GLN A 159 -9.42 11.47 -3.67
N GLU A 160 -9.76 10.61 -4.63
CA GLU A 160 -10.79 9.58 -4.47
C GLU A 160 -10.40 8.57 -3.38
N ALA A 161 -9.13 8.10 -3.34
CA ALA A 161 -8.64 7.19 -2.31
C ALA A 161 -8.77 7.83 -0.91
N GLY A 162 -8.32 9.07 -0.73
CA GLY A 162 -8.44 9.79 0.54
C GLY A 162 -9.89 9.99 0.98
N TYR A 163 -10.77 10.34 0.05
CA TYR A 163 -12.20 10.48 0.30
C TYR A 163 -12.86 9.15 0.70
N GLN A 164 -12.56 8.07 -0.02
CA GLN A 164 -13.10 6.75 0.25
C GLN A 164 -12.66 6.23 1.61
N VAL A 165 -11.36 6.35 1.94
CA VAL A 165 -10.83 6.00 3.26
C VAL A 165 -11.57 6.76 4.36
N ARG A 166 -11.74 8.07 4.22
CA ARG A 166 -12.49 8.88 5.21
C ARG A 166 -13.92 8.39 5.40
N ARG A 167 -14.60 8.02 4.34
CA ARG A 167 -15.97 7.50 4.37
C ARG A 167 -16.05 6.18 5.13
N GLU A 168 -15.12 5.26 4.86
CA GLU A 168 -15.05 3.94 5.50
C GLU A 168 -14.75 4.06 7.01
N LEU A 169 -13.85 4.97 7.40
CA LEU A 169 -13.56 5.26 8.80
C LEU A 169 -14.78 5.75 9.56
N GLY A 170 -15.60 6.62 8.95
CA GLY A 170 -16.87 7.09 9.53
C GLY A 170 -17.89 5.96 9.70
N GLN A 171 -18.00 5.04 8.74
CA GLN A 171 -18.88 3.88 8.83
C GLN A 171 -18.44 2.91 9.93
N SER A 172 -17.13 2.62 10.03
CA SER A 172 -16.58 1.76 11.08
C SER A 172 -16.82 2.31 12.48
N ALA A 173 -16.75 3.62 12.68
CA ALA A 173 -17.06 4.26 13.96
C ALA A 173 -18.55 4.12 14.32
N GLY A 174 -19.45 4.26 13.33
CA GLY A 174 -20.90 4.07 13.53
C GLY A 174 -21.27 2.66 13.96
N VAL A 175 -20.67 1.65 13.33
CA VAL A 175 -20.88 0.23 13.69
C VAL A 175 -20.36 -0.08 15.10
N ALA A 176 -19.17 0.43 15.47
CA ALA A 176 -18.62 0.24 16.80
C ALA A 176 -19.50 0.87 17.89
N MET A 177 -20.02 2.07 17.66
CA MET A 177 -20.92 2.75 18.58
C MET A 177 -22.26 2.01 18.73
N ALA A 178 -22.83 1.52 17.63
CA ALA A 178 -24.06 0.73 17.67
C ALA A 178 -23.86 -0.58 18.47
N ALA A 179 -22.77 -1.30 18.24
CA ALA A 179 -22.44 -2.51 18.97
C ALA A 179 -22.32 -2.28 20.50
N GLN A 180 -21.75 -1.14 20.91
CA GLN A 180 -21.67 -0.77 22.33
C GLN A 180 -23.04 -0.49 22.95
N LEU A 181 -23.92 0.17 22.23
CA LEU A 181 -25.29 0.47 22.73
C LEU A 181 -26.10 -0.81 22.95
N PHE A 182 -26.01 -1.78 22.03
CA PHE A 182 -26.70 -3.07 22.18
C PHE A 182 -26.09 -4.00 23.27
N SER A 183 -24.85 -3.77 23.69
CA SER A 183 -24.22 -4.55 24.76
C SER A 183 -24.67 -4.12 26.17
N PHE A 184 -25.22 -2.94 26.34
CA PHE A 184 -25.71 -2.43 27.63
C PHE A 184 -27.16 -2.84 27.96
N ASP A 185 -27.94 -3.31 26.97
CA ASP A 185 -29.33 -3.71 27.19
C ASP A 185 -29.51 -5.15 27.75
N HIS A 186 -28.44 -5.82 28.09
CA HIS A 186 -28.44 -7.20 28.61
C HIS A 186 -27.80 -7.36 30.01
N LEU A 187 -27.68 -6.30 30.79
CA LEU A 187 -27.32 -6.31 32.20
C LEU A 187 -28.48 -5.80 33.06
#